data_585e9810ce0c7b83ca5046ac15faf877
#
_entry.id   585e9810ce0c7b83ca5046ac15faf877
#
_cell.length_a   1.000
_cell.length_b   1.000
_cell.length_c   1.000
_cell.angle_alpha   90.00
_cell.angle_beta   90.00
_cell.angle_gamma   90.00
#
_symmetry.space_group_name_H-M   'P 1'
#
loop_
_entity.id
_entity.type
_entity.pdbx_description
1 polymer ?
#
loop_
_entity_poly.entity_id
_entity_poly.type
_entity_poly.pdbx_seq_one_letter_code
_entity_poly.pdbx_strand_id
1 'polypeptide(L)'
;DYLKDIKNIKELGYNTLRKHIKIECDMFYYYADKEGVLLIQDFPCGGEKRGLIPNCSPRVLNFMNCEKHVNYKWLGREDEKEREEFLYEGDLLLKELHNHPSILIYTIFNEGWGEFDPSKTYRRMKAQENQMLFDTASGWYEADESDFFSVHTYSFPKMKRKNRHNRCFILSEIGGLGLKYGESPYQIFCGHGKVKKKEQLSKKID
;
A
#
# COMPACT_ATOMS: atom_id res chain seq x y z
N ASP A 1 -2.04 -3.61 -21.85
CA ASP A 1 -1.14 -2.63 -22.53
C ASP A 1 -0.92 -1.45 -21.60
N TYR A 2 0.25 -1.42 -20.95
CA TYR A 2 0.61 -0.42 -19.93
C TYR A 2 0.49 1.02 -20.44
N LEU A 3 0.96 1.30 -21.65
CA LEU A 3 0.87 2.66 -22.21
C LEU A 3 -0.57 3.12 -22.34
N LYS A 4 -1.45 2.23 -22.83
CA LYS A 4 -2.88 2.54 -22.97
C LYS A 4 -3.52 2.77 -21.60
N ASP A 5 -3.20 1.94 -20.62
CA ASP A 5 -3.75 2.04 -19.26
C ASP A 5 -3.31 3.34 -18.58
N ILE A 6 -2.04 3.72 -18.70
CA ILE A 6 -1.49 4.98 -18.17
C ILE A 6 -2.15 6.19 -18.86
N LYS A 7 -2.33 6.17 -20.19
CA LYS A 7 -3.01 7.25 -20.91
C LYS A 7 -4.48 7.39 -20.51
N ASN A 8 -5.19 6.28 -20.42
CA ASN A 8 -6.59 6.28 -19.97
C ASN A 8 -6.75 6.89 -18.57
N ILE A 9 -5.86 6.57 -17.65
CA ILE A 9 -5.88 7.13 -16.28
C ILE A 9 -5.66 8.65 -16.31
N LYS A 10 -4.72 9.14 -17.13
CA LYS A 10 -4.52 10.59 -17.33
C LYS A 10 -5.73 11.28 -17.93
N GLU A 11 -6.35 10.71 -18.95
CA GLU A 11 -7.57 11.23 -19.56
C GLU A 11 -8.74 11.32 -18.58
N LEU A 12 -8.80 10.42 -17.58
CA LEU A 12 -9.75 10.48 -16.48
C LEU A 12 -9.39 11.52 -15.40
N GLY A 13 -8.28 12.25 -15.56
CA GLY A 13 -7.85 13.32 -14.66
C GLY A 13 -6.97 12.86 -13.48
N TYR A 14 -6.56 11.60 -13.43
CA TYR A 14 -5.62 11.12 -12.42
C TYR A 14 -4.17 11.44 -12.82
N ASN A 15 -3.35 11.80 -11.86
CA ASN A 15 -1.93 12.09 -12.05
C ASN A 15 -0.99 11.11 -11.32
N THR A 16 -1.55 10.21 -10.52
CA THR A 16 -0.78 9.29 -9.68
C THR A 16 -1.40 7.90 -9.72
N LEU A 17 -0.55 6.87 -9.77
CA LEU A 17 -0.93 5.46 -9.67
C LEU A 17 -0.22 4.82 -8.48
N ARG A 18 -0.90 3.95 -7.76
CA ARG A 18 -0.29 3.08 -6.75
C ARG A 18 -0.13 1.67 -7.28
N LYS A 19 1.09 1.15 -7.23
CA LYS A 19 1.41 -0.25 -7.51
C LYS A 19 1.32 -1.04 -6.22
N HIS A 20 0.13 -1.59 -6.02
CA HIS A 20 -0.22 -2.27 -4.78
C HIS A 20 0.48 -3.62 -4.64
N ILE A 21 1.39 -3.72 -3.68
CA ILE A 21 2.15 -4.94 -3.28
C ILE A 21 2.74 -5.75 -4.46
N LYS A 22 3.10 -5.08 -5.55
CA LYS A 22 3.54 -5.69 -6.79
C LYS A 22 4.60 -4.86 -7.50
N ILE A 23 5.62 -5.52 -8.02
CA ILE A 23 6.58 -4.94 -8.95
C ILE A 23 6.12 -5.26 -10.37
N GLU A 24 6.17 -4.28 -11.26
CA GLU A 24 5.90 -4.46 -12.68
C GLU A 24 7.20 -4.66 -13.48
N CYS A 25 7.09 -4.95 -14.76
CA CYS A 25 8.26 -4.95 -15.64
C CYS A 25 8.69 -3.51 -15.98
N ASP A 26 9.94 -3.31 -16.39
CA ASP A 26 10.56 -2.01 -16.67
C ASP A 26 9.75 -1.13 -17.62
N MET A 27 9.06 -1.75 -18.58
CA MET A 27 8.20 -1.03 -19.54
C MET A 27 7.08 -0.25 -18.87
N PHE A 28 6.56 -0.71 -17.72
CA PHE A 28 5.54 0.03 -16.98
C PHE A 28 6.13 1.34 -16.42
N TYR A 29 7.28 1.26 -15.78
CA TYR A 29 7.96 2.42 -15.19
C TYR A 29 8.42 3.39 -16.28
N TYR A 30 8.99 2.89 -17.37
CA TYR A 30 9.36 3.69 -18.53
C TYR A 30 8.17 4.50 -19.08
N TYR A 31 6.99 3.88 -19.21
CA TYR A 31 5.81 4.61 -19.69
C TYR A 31 5.27 5.59 -18.65
N ALA A 32 5.35 5.29 -17.36
CA ALA A 32 5.00 6.24 -16.32
C ALA A 32 5.91 7.48 -16.36
N ASP A 33 7.22 7.28 -16.49
CA ASP A 33 8.21 8.35 -16.64
C ASP A 33 7.91 9.22 -17.88
N LYS A 34 7.72 8.56 -19.03
CA LYS A 34 7.47 9.21 -20.31
C LYS A 34 6.17 10.03 -20.33
N GLU A 35 5.12 9.48 -19.76
CA GLU A 35 3.79 10.12 -19.72
C GLU A 35 3.65 11.09 -18.53
N GLY A 36 4.61 11.14 -17.62
CA GLY A 36 4.60 12.02 -16.45
C GLY A 36 3.51 11.67 -15.44
N VAL A 37 3.28 10.37 -15.19
CA VAL A 37 2.40 9.88 -14.14
C VAL A 37 3.21 9.49 -12.93
N LEU A 38 2.87 10.04 -11.78
CA LEU A 38 3.56 9.74 -10.52
C LEU A 38 3.19 8.34 -10.02
N LEU A 39 4.12 7.70 -9.34
CA LEU A 39 3.94 6.37 -8.80
C LEU A 39 4.15 6.34 -7.29
N ILE A 40 3.27 5.61 -6.62
CA ILE A 40 3.45 5.08 -5.28
C ILE A 40 3.76 3.59 -5.46
N GLN A 41 4.97 3.18 -5.14
CA GLN A 41 5.44 1.81 -5.31
C GLN A 41 5.44 1.08 -3.97
N ASP A 42 4.59 0.08 -3.85
CA ASP A 42 4.61 -0.79 -2.67
C ASP A 42 5.72 -1.85 -2.80
N PHE A 43 6.29 -2.20 -1.66
CA PHE A 43 7.11 -3.40 -1.55
C PHE A 43 6.19 -4.63 -1.63
N PRO A 44 6.62 -5.74 -2.26
CA PRO A 44 5.86 -6.97 -2.21
C PRO A 44 5.67 -7.42 -0.77
N CYS A 45 4.42 -7.57 -0.34
CA CYS A 45 4.14 -8.16 0.97
C CYS A 45 4.54 -9.63 0.95
N GLY A 46 5.25 -10.04 1.98
CA GLY A 46 5.60 -11.43 2.20
C GLY A 46 5.14 -11.88 3.59
N GLY A 47 5.62 -13.05 4.00
CA GLY A 47 5.35 -13.63 5.28
C GLY A 47 4.35 -14.77 5.23
N GLU A 48 4.30 -15.52 6.30
CA GLU A 48 3.41 -16.67 6.45
C GLU A 48 1.93 -16.26 6.55
N LYS A 49 1.06 -17.23 6.29
CA LYS A 49 -0.39 -17.07 6.44
C LYS A 49 -0.73 -16.74 7.89
N ARG A 50 -1.31 -15.56 8.10
CA ARG A 50 -1.78 -15.13 9.41
C ARG A 50 -3.00 -15.93 9.88
N GLY A 51 -3.12 -16.08 11.21
CA GLY A 51 -4.35 -16.61 11.81
C GLY A 51 -5.56 -15.71 11.58
N LEU A 52 -6.74 -16.21 11.91
CA LEU A 52 -8.01 -15.50 11.70
C LEU A 52 -8.09 -14.14 12.43
N ILE A 53 -7.50 -14.02 13.61
CA ILE A 53 -7.62 -12.82 14.46
C ILE A 53 -6.97 -11.57 13.83
N PRO A 54 -5.73 -11.59 13.33
CA PRO A 54 -5.13 -10.45 12.64
C PRO A 54 -5.86 -10.06 11.36
N ASN A 55 -6.51 -11.01 10.69
CA ASN A 55 -7.25 -10.75 9.45
C ASN A 55 -8.63 -10.13 9.69
N CYS A 56 -9.21 -10.32 10.88
CA CYS A 56 -10.60 -9.94 11.10
C CYS A 56 -10.81 -8.52 11.57
N SER A 57 -9.82 -7.83 12.11
CA SER A 57 -10.06 -6.47 12.57
C SER A 57 -8.83 -5.66 12.95
N PRO A 58 -8.23 -4.92 12.02
CA PRO A 58 -7.28 -3.85 12.36
C PRO A 58 -7.93 -2.77 13.22
N ARG A 59 -9.26 -2.64 13.18
CA ARG A 59 -10.01 -1.71 14.05
C ARG A 59 -10.00 -2.13 15.53
N VAL A 60 -9.94 -3.42 15.80
CA VAL A 60 -9.94 -3.97 17.18
C VAL A 60 -8.50 -4.09 17.69
N LEU A 61 -7.54 -4.37 16.82
CA LEU A 61 -6.13 -4.59 17.15
C LEU A 61 -5.24 -3.35 16.91
N ASN A 62 -5.81 -2.16 16.81
CA ASN A 62 -5.10 -0.89 16.63
C ASN A 62 -4.07 -0.57 17.75
N PHE A 63 -4.06 -1.39 18.80
CA PHE A 63 -3.07 -1.33 19.88
C PHE A 63 -1.84 -2.22 19.64
N MET A 64 -1.84 -3.04 18.56
CA MET A 64 -0.66 -3.82 18.21
C MET A 64 0.45 -2.88 17.77
N ASN A 65 1.55 -2.93 18.49
CA ASN A 65 2.75 -2.21 18.13
C ASN A 65 3.69 -3.16 17.39
N CYS A 66 3.83 -2.95 16.07
CA CYS A 66 4.65 -3.78 15.19
C CYS A 66 6.16 -3.58 15.43
N GLU A 67 6.55 -2.58 16.23
CA GLU A 67 7.94 -2.38 16.69
C GLU A 67 8.38 -3.44 17.71
N LYS A 68 7.46 -4.27 18.20
CA LYS A 68 7.76 -5.30 19.22
C LYS A 68 7.91 -6.67 18.59
N HIS A 69 9.05 -7.31 18.79
CA HIS A 69 9.37 -8.68 18.35
C HIS A 69 8.32 -9.73 18.73
N VAL A 70 7.66 -9.57 19.86
CA VAL A 70 6.60 -10.49 20.34
C VAL A 70 5.43 -10.60 19.35
N ASN A 71 5.26 -9.65 18.45
CA ASN A 71 4.18 -9.62 17.48
C ASN A 71 4.53 -10.29 16.14
N TYR A 72 5.77 -10.73 15.91
CA TYR A 72 6.20 -11.34 14.64
C TYR A 72 5.33 -12.53 14.24
N LYS A 73 5.05 -13.42 15.19
CA LYS A 73 4.18 -14.58 14.96
C LYS A 73 2.79 -14.19 14.47
N TRP A 74 2.19 -13.16 15.09
CA TRP A 74 0.85 -12.68 14.71
C TRP A 74 0.83 -12.02 13.33
N LEU A 75 1.96 -11.48 12.91
CA LEU A 75 2.12 -10.78 11.64
C LEU A 75 2.68 -11.68 10.53
N GLY A 76 2.93 -12.98 10.82
CA GLY A 76 3.45 -13.94 9.86
C GLY A 76 4.92 -13.69 9.50
N ARG A 77 5.73 -13.28 10.49
CA ARG A 77 7.17 -12.97 10.33
C ARG A 77 8.05 -13.57 11.42
N GLU A 78 7.66 -14.73 11.93
CA GLU A 78 8.42 -15.41 12.98
C GLU A 78 9.80 -15.89 12.48
N ASP A 79 9.88 -16.36 11.23
CA ASP A 79 11.15 -16.79 10.63
C ASP A 79 12.09 -15.61 10.35
N GLU A 80 13.30 -15.69 10.87
CA GLU A 80 14.34 -14.68 10.70
C GLU A 80 14.83 -14.60 9.25
N LYS A 81 14.95 -15.74 8.56
CA LYS A 81 15.38 -15.79 7.17
C LYS A 81 14.41 -15.06 6.24
N GLU A 82 13.11 -15.22 6.46
CA GLU A 82 12.09 -14.50 5.69
C GLU A 82 12.16 -12.99 5.92
N ARG A 83 12.53 -12.54 7.15
CA ARG A 83 12.73 -11.11 7.41
C ARG A 83 13.98 -10.59 6.71
N GLU A 84 15.06 -11.35 6.72
CA GLU A 84 16.31 -11.01 6.01
C GLU A 84 16.10 -10.96 4.49
N GLU A 85 15.37 -11.94 3.93
CA GLU A 85 15.00 -11.98 2.52
C GLU A 85 14.18 -10.75 2.12
N PHE A 86 13.15 -10.40 2.90
CA PHE A 86 12.36 -9.19 2.66
C PHE A 86 13.23 -7.92 2.63
N LEU A 87 14.17 -7.80 3.56
CA LEU A 87 15.07 -6.65 3.60
C LEU A 87 16.01 -6.63 2.39
N TYR A 88 16.52 -7.78 1.98
CA TYR A 88 17.38 -7.91 0.81
C TYR A 88 16.63 -7.61 -0.49
N GLU A 89 15.43 -8.13 -0.66
CA GLU A 89 14.56 -7.83 -1.80
C GLU A 89 14.18 -6.34 -1.85
N GLY A 90 13.94 -5.73 -0.68
CA GLY A 90 13.71 -4.29 -0.58
C GLY A 90 14.91 -3.47 -1.04
N ASP A 91 16.11 -3.84 -0.65
CA ASP A 91 17.35 -3.20 -1.12
C ASP A 91 17.51 -3.31 -2.64
N LEU A 92 17.19 -4.49 -3.20
CA LEU A 92 17.22 -4.70 -4.66
C LEU A 92 16.17 -3.85 -5.38
N LEU A 93 14.95 -3.81 -4.85
CA LEU A 93 13.86 -3.00 -5.42
C LEU A 93 14.26 -1.53 -5.52
N LEU A 94 14.80 -0.97 -4.45
CA LEU A 94 15.26 0.42 -4.45
C LEU A 94 16.35 0.65 -5.49
N LYS A 95 17.32 -0.25 -5.57
CA LYS A 95 18.42 -0.18 -6.55
C LYS A 95 17.94 -0.26 -7.99
N GLU A 96 17.05 -1.20 -8.30
CA GLU A 96 16.54 -1.38 -9.66
C GLU A 96 15.65 -0.22 -10.11
N LEU A 97 14.86 0.34 -9.20
CA LEU A 97 13.91 1.40 -9.53
C LEU A 97 14.45 2.83 -9.30
N HIS A 98 15.69 2.97 -8.85
CA HIS A 98 16.34 4.25 -8.52
C HIS A 98 16.22 5.32 -9.61
N ASN A 99 16.34 4.92 -10.88
CA ASN A 99 16.40 5.86 -12.02
C ASN A 99 15.01 6.21 -12.60
N HIS A 100 13.91 5.83 -11.95
CA HIS A 100 12.57 6.16 -12.41
C HIS A 100 12.03 7.42 -11.73
N PRO A 101 12.06 8.60 -12.39
CA PRO A 101 11.62 9.86 -11.81
C PRO A 101 10.12 9.93 -11.53
N SER A 102 9.34 9.01 -12.09
CA SER A 102 7.91 8.88 -11.77
C SER A 102 7.66 8.38 -10.35
N ILE A 103 8.56 7.60 -9.75
CA ILE A 103 8.38 7.08 -8.41
C ILE A 103 8.62 8.20 -7.39
N LEU A 104 7.58 8.52 -6.64
CA LEU A 104 7.60 9.57 -5.62
C LEU A 104 7.62 9.01 -4.20
N ILE A 105 6.90 7.91 -3.98
CA ILE A 105 6.69 7.32 -2.65
C ILE A 105 6.91 5.82 -2.74
N TYR A 106 7.63 5.27 -1.78
CA TYR A 106 7.67 3.83 -1.52
C TYR A 106 6.79 3.50 -0.31
N THR A 107 5.93 2.48 -0.44
CA THR A 107 5.18 1.90 0.68
C THR A 107 5.85 0.62 1.14
N ILE A 108 6.36 0.59 2.38
CA ILE A 108 7.11 -0.57 2.87
C ILE A 108 6.16 -1.70 3.27
N PHE A 109 5.19 -1.40 4.14
CA PHE A 109 4.19 -2.37 4.61
C PHE A 109 2.78 -1.88 4.32
N ASN A 110 1.95 -2.78 3.80
CA ASN A 110 0.54 -2.51 3.57
C ASN A 110 -0.32 -3.24 4.60
N GLU A 111 -1.18 -2.51 5.30
CA GLU A 111 -2.19 -3.04 6.23
C GLU A 111 -1.65 -4.04 7.26
N GLY A 112 -0.41 -3.86 7.68
CA GLY A 112 0.27 -4.75 8.63
C GLY A 112 0.56 -6.16 8.08
N TRP A 113 0.42 -6.40 6.77
CA TRP A 113 0.76 -7.69 6.16
C TRP A 113 2.26 -7.91 6.16
N GLY A 114 2.69 -8.90 6.98
CA GLY A 114 4.10 -9.22 7.13
C GLY A 114 4.95 -8.08 7.72
N GLU A 115 4.33 -7.16 8.44
CA GLU A 115 5.01 -6.02 9.07
C GLU A 115 5.85 -6.47 10.25
N PHE A 116 7.10 -5.99 10.29
CA PHE A 116 8.04 -6.23 11.38
C PHE A 116 9.03 -5.07 11.48
N ASP A 117 9.43 -4.70 12.69
CA ASP A 117 10.40 -3.62 12.97
C ASP A 117 10.24 -2.39 12.04
N PRO A 118 9.03 -1.83 11.88
CA PRO A 118 8.76 -0.86 10.81
C PRO A 118 9.70 0.34 10.85
N SER A 119 10.01 0.91 12.01
CA SER A 119 10.93 2.04 12.11
C SER A 119 12.38 1.66 11.76
N LYS A 120 12.82 0.47 12.13
CA LYS A 120 14.15 -0.03 11.75
C LYS A 120 14.24 -0.27 10.25
N THR A 121 13.20 -0.84 9.67
CA THR A 121 13.09 -1.06 8.22
C THR A 121 13.07 0.28 7.47
N TYR A 122 12.26 1.23 7.92
CA TYR A 122 12.25 2.60 7.37
C TYR A 122 13.65 3.23 7.36
N ARG A 123 14.36 3.22 8.48
CA ARG A 123 15.72 3.79 8.56
C ARG A 123 16.69 3.13 7.58
N ARG A 124 16.61 1.79 7.43
CA ARG A 124 17.43 1.05 6.46
C ARG A 124 17.17 1.49 5.03
N MET A 125 15.91 1.57 4.62
CA MET A 125 15.51 1.95 3.27
C MET A 125 15.81 3.43 3.00
N LYS A 126 15.53 4.30 3.96
CA LYS A 126 15.81 5.74 3.88
C LYS A 126 17.31 6.06 3.79
N ALA A 127 18.16 5.21 4.37
CA ALA A 127 19.61 5.37 4.26
C ALA A 127 20.14 5.10 2.85
N GLN A 128 19.44 4.29 2.07
CA GLN A 128 19.80 4.00 0.67
C GLN A 128 19.22 5.04 -0.29
N GLU A 129 17.97 5.47 -0.04
CA GLU A 129 17.23 6.41 -0.88
C GLU A 129 16.75 7.61 -0.04
N ASN A 130 17.67 8.45 0.37
CA ASN A 130 17.40 9.56 1.30
C ASN A 130 16.50 10.65 0.72
N GLN A 131 16.42 10.79 -0.60
CA GLN A 131 15.59 11.77 -1.28
C GLN A 131 14.14 11.29 -1.49
N MET A 132 13.91 9.99 -1.43
CA MET A 132 12.59 9.41 -1.65
C MET A 132 11.74 9.50 -0.38
N LEU A 133 10.42 9.54 -0.57
CA LEU A 133 9.45 9.52 0.52
C LEU A 133 8.99 8.08 0.80
N PHE A 134 8.78 7.77 2.08
CA PHE A 134 8.35 6.45 2.51
C PHE A 134 7.09 6.50 3.35
N ASP A 135 6.06 5.74 2.94
CA ASP A 135 4.91 5.37 3.75
C ASP A 135 5.23 4.02 4.42
N THR A 136 5.69 4.07 5.67
CA THR A 136 6.23 2.90 6.35
C THR A 136 5.18 1.85 6.63
N ALA A 137 3.99 2.27 7.09
CA ALA A 137 2.87 1.41 7.46
C ALA A 137 1.57 1.98 6.89
N SER A 138 1.26 1.60 5.64
CA SER A 138 0.10 2.12 4.94
C SER A 138 -1.20 1.62 5.54
N GLY A 139 -2.02 2.54 5.98
CA GLY A 139 -3.40 2.31 6.41
C GLY A 139 -3.59 1.89 7.87
N TRP A 140 -2.81 0.93 8.37
CA TRP A 140 -2.97 0.35 9.71
C TRP A 140 -1.64 0.25 10.44
N TYR A 141 -1.68 0.11 11.77
CA TYR A 141 -0.49 -0.10 12.62
C TYR A 141 0.59 0.96 12.40
N GLU A 142 0.22 2.24 12.63
CA GLU A 142 1.11 3.38 12.46
C GLU A 142 2.50 3.12 13.08
N ALA A 143 3.54 3.19 12.24
CA ALA A 143 4.93 3.11 12.67
C ALA A 143 5.36 4.37 13.41
N ASP A 144 6.32 4.24 14.34
CA ASP A 144 6.87 5.39 15.06
C ASP A 144 7.68 6.31 14.11
N GLU A 145 8.23 5.77 13.02
CA GLU A 145 8.96 6.52 11.98
C GLU A 145 8.37 6.27 10.58
N SER A 146 8.02 7.36 9.89
CA SER A 146 7.47 7.38 8.53
C SER A 146 7.44 8.82 8.04
N ASP A 147 7.43 9.06 6.73
CA ASP A 147 7.21 10.41 6.18
C ASP A 147 5.72 10.79 6.20
N PHE A 148 4.82 9.81 6.29
CA PHE A 148 3.38 10.03 6.23
C PHE A 148 2.63 9.50 7.46
N PHE A 149 1.46 10.10 7.68
CA PHE A 149 0.37 9.50 8.44
C PHE A 149 -0.68 8.98 7.46
N SER A 150 -0.65 7.67 7.24
CA SER A 150 -1.42 6.99 6.21
C SER A 150 -2.70 6.36 6.77
N VAL A 151 -3.80 6.49 6.02
CA VAL A 151 -5.11 5.97 6.44
C VAL A 151 -5.79 5.26 5.27
N HIS A 152 -6.33 4.07 5.55
CA HIS A 152 -7.27 3.36 4.69
C HIS A 152 -8.70 3.50 5.22
N THR A 153 -9.66 3.76 4.33
CA THR A 153 -11.08 3.80 4.69
C THR A 153 -11.94 3.28 3.54
N TYR A 154 -12.74 2.27 3.84
CA TYR A 154 -13.59 1.60 2.85
C TYR A 154 -15.09 1.88 3.05
N SER A 155 -15.45 2.50 4.17
CA SER A 155 -16.84 2.84 4.50
C SER A 155 -16.91 4.23 5.09
N PHE A 156 -17.02 5.25 4.23
CA PHE A 156 -17.04 6.69 4.53
C PHE A 156 -15.85 7.22 5.34
N PRO A 157 -15.31 8.38 4.98
CA PRO A 157 -14.12 8.93 5.61
C PRO A 157 -14.42 9.47 7.01
N LYS A 158 -14.67 8.59 7.96
CA LYS A 158 -14.60 8.97 9.38
C LYS A 158 -13.14 8.94 9.80
N MET A 159 -12.43 10.01 9.50
CA MET A 159 -11.07 10.22 9.99
C MET A 159 -11.11 10.43 11.51
N LYS A 160 -11.01 9.34 12.27
CA LYS A 160 -10.92 9.38 13.73
C LYS A 160 -9.55 8.99 14.27
N ARG A 161 -8.55 8.80 13.40
CA ARG A 161 -7.21 8.49 13.85
C ARG A 161 -6.47 9.77 14.21
N LYS A 162 -5.82 9.76 15.37
CA LYS A 162 -5.01 10.88 15.83
C LYS A 162 -3.62 10.77 15.19
N ASN A 163 -3.25 11.77 14.40
CA ASN A 163 -1.88 11.92 13.90
C ASN A 163 -0.98 12.31 15.07
N ARG A 164 -0.31 11.33 15.66
CA ARG A 164 0.50 11.52 16.88
C ARG A 164 1.81 12.24 16.63
N HIS A 165 2.32 12.15 15.41
CA HIS A 165 3.65 12.64 15.04
C HIS A 165 3.60 13.89 14.14
N ASN A 166 2.41 14.47 13.95
CA ASN A 166 2.19 15.64 13.09
C ASN A 166 2.77 15.52 11.69
N ARG A 167 2.64 14.33 11.09
CA ARG A 167 3.12 14.02 9.75
C ARG A 167 2.14 14.50 8.67
N CYS A 168 2.62 14.57 7.43
CA CYS A 168 1.75 14.79 6.28
C CYS A 168 0.71 13.66 6.19
N PHE A 169 -0.56 14.04 6.08
CA PHE A 169 -1.66 13.08 5.95
C PHE A 169 -1.79 12.58 4.52
N ILE A 170 -1.93 11.26 4.36
CA ILE A 170 -2.26 10.62 3.10
C ILE A 170 -3.45 9.66 3.27
N LEU A 171 -4.47 9.82 2.44
CA LEU A 171 -5.54 8.85 2.29
C LEU A 171 -5.12 7.87 1.20
N SER A 172 -4.39 6.83 1.60
CA SER A 172 -3.72 5.91 0.67
C SER A 172 -4.65 4.89 0.03
N GLU A 173 -5.79 4.59 0.68
CA GLU A 173 -6.87 3.81 0.07
C GLU A 173 -8.24 4.30 0.54
N ILE A 174 -9.19 4.40 -0.43
CA ILE A 174 -10.57 4.82 -0.15
C ILE A 174 -11.56 4.02 -1.00
N GLY A 175 -12.73 3.74 -0.45
CA GLY A 175 -13.87 3.17 -1.16
C GLY A 175 -13.79 1.66 -1.33
N GLY A 176 -13.27 1.14 -2.41
CA GLY A 176 -13.21 -0.30 -2.69
C GLY A 176 -14.60 -0.92 -2.90
N LEU A 177 -15.54 -0.17 -3.49
CA LEU A 177 -16.89 -0.67 -3.76
C LEU A 177 -16.90 -1.51 -5.04
N GLY A 178 -17.38 -2.75 -4.93
CA GLY A 178 -17.54 -3.64 -6.06
C GLY A 178 -18.88 -3.45 -6.76
N LEU A 179 -18.85 -3.12 -8.05
CA LEU A 179 -20.02 -3.13 -8.94
C LEU A 179 -19.89 -4.31 -9.89
N LYS A 180 -20.90 -5.22 -9.87
CA LYS A 180 -20.97 -6.29 -10.88
C LYS A 180 -21.42 -5.67 -12.20
N TYR A 181 -20.57 -5.74 -13.23
CA TYR A 181 -20.88 -5.26 -14.56
C TYR A 181 -20.95 -6.43 -15.55
N GLY A 182 -22.16 -6.65 -16.10
CA GLY A 182 -22.39 -7.76 -17.04
C GLY A 182 -22.42 -9.16 -16.41
N GLU A 183 -22.38 -10.18 -17.23
CA GLU A 183 -22.42 -11.60 -16.86
C GLU A 183 -21.08 -12.31 -17.08
N SER A 184 -19.98 -11.66 -16.81
CA SER A 184 -18.67 -12.31 -16.96
C SER A 184 -18.49 -13.43 -15.93
N PRO A 185 -18.23 -14.68 -16.35
CA PRO A 185 -17.97 -15.79 -15.43
C PRO A 185 -16.67 -15.62 -14.65
N TYR A 186 -15.79 -14.72 -15.12
CA TYR A 186 -14.51 -14.41 -14.47
C TYR A 186 -14.60 -13.26 -13.46
N GLN A 187 -15.77 -12.66 -13.30
CA GLN A 187 -15.94 -11.57 -12.35
C GLN A 187 -16.10 -12.11 -10.92
N ILE A 188 -14.97 -12.33 -10.26
CA ILE A 188 -14.93 -12.59 -8.83
C ILE A 188 -15.29 -11.27 -8.13
N PHE A 189 -16.29 -11.31 -7.25
CA PHE A 189 -16.60 -10.15 -6.42
C PHE A 189 -15.45 -9.90 -5.45
N CYS A 190 -14.74 -8.81 -5.66
CA CYS A 190 -13.70 -8.31 -4.76
C CYS A 190 -14.05 -6.88 -4.34
N GLY A 191 -14.07 -6.59 -3.05
CA GLY A 191 -14.32 -5.24 -2.54
C GLY A 191 -14.90 -5.20 -1.13
N HIS A 192 -14.85 -4.01 -0.53
CA HIS A 192 -15.30 -3.75 0.84
C HIS A 192 -16.79 -3.40 0.96
N GLY A 193 -17.51 -3.39 -0.16
CA GLY A 193 -18.96 -3.21 -0.21
C GLY A 193 -19.52 -3.53 -1.59
N LYS A 194 -20.79 -3.97 -1.62
CA LYS A 194 -21.49 -4.31 -2.86
C LYS A 194 -22.42 -3.19 -3.28
N VAL A 195 -22.36 -2.82 -4.55
CA VAL A 195 -23.39 -2.01 -5.22
C VAL A 195 -23.95 -2.78 -6.40
N LYS A 196 -25.25 -2.71 -6.59
CA LYS A 196 -25.96 -3.48 -7.63
C LYS A 196 -26.17 -2.68 -8.91
N LYS A 197 -26.11 -1.36 -8.82
CA LYS A 197 -26.41 -0.44 -9.94
C LYS A 197 -25.38 0.68 -9.99
N LYS A 198 -25.11 1.16 -11.20
CA LYS A 198 -24.15 2.25 -11.48
C LYS A 198 -24.53 3.55 -10.74
N GLU A 199 -25.83 3.87 -10.67
CA GLU A 199 -26.33 5.05 -9.98
C GLU A 199 -26.10 4.99 -8.45
N GLN A 200 -26.05 3.77 -7.88
CA GLN A 200 -25.74 3.58 -6.47
C GLN A 200 -24.24 3.78 -6.18
N LEU A 201 -23.40 3.44 -7.16
CA LEU A 201 -21.95 3.69 -7.07
C LEU A 201 -21.69 5.20 -7.12
N SER A 202 -22.25 5.92 -8.10
CA SER A 202 -22.12 7.36 -8.22
C SER A 202 -22.48 8.09 -6.93
N LYS A 203 -23.66 7.84 -6.38
CA LYS A 203 -24.12 8.45 -5.11
C LYS A 203 -23.26 8.15 -3.88
N LYS A 204 -22.33 7.20 -3.98
CA LYS A 204 -21.41 6.87 -2.88
C LYS A 204 -20.01 7.44 -3.09
N ILE A 205 -19.73 7.90 -4.31
CA ILE A 205 -18.46 8.54 -4.68
C ILE A 205 -18.58 10.07 -4.53
N ASP A 206 -19.76 10.62 -4.85
CA ASP A 206 -20.12 12.01 -4.62
C ASP A 206 -20.33 12.30 -3.10
#